data_1bf8e8420ee891ef9900f4a31c0a6cb2
#
_entry.id   1bf8e8420ee891ef9900f4a31c0a6cb2
#
_cell.length_a   1.000
_cell.length_b   1.000
_cell.length_c   1.000
_cell.angle_alpha   90.00
_cell.angle_beta   90.00
_cell.angle_gamma   90.00
#
_symmetry.space_group_name_H-M   'P 1'
#
loop_
_entity.id
_entity.type
_entity.pdbx_description
1 polymer ?
#
loop_
_entity_poly.entity_id
_entity_poly.type
_entity_poly.pdbx_seq_one_letter_code
_entity_poly.pdbx_strand_id
1 'polypeptide(L)'
;MSDDYEHFREVQYLRTWWYVLLALLPAGLIYWGAIQQLYFGEPWGNNPGSDGLMWFLLVVFGILFPLFLLTINMRTTVTGTVNVRFFPFMSKPRRIGRNDIVTYSVVTYSPITDYGGWGIKGTSMHRAYNVYGKRGVRITFANGSTVLIGSQRPEELYTAITAMIRTGTARVVL
;
A
#
# COMPACT_ATOMS: atom_id res chain seq x y z
N MET A 1 17.81 26.08 6.35
CA MET A 1 16.54 26.40 6.97
C MET A 1 15.51 26.33 5.86
N SER A 2 14.86 25.43 5.76
CA SER A 2 14.13 24.22 5.86
C SER A 2 13.29 23.99 4.61
N ASP A 3 13.71 23.01 3.78
CA ASP A 3 12.87 22.45 2.69
C ASP A 3 11.75 21.52 3.25
N ASP A 4 11.37 21.71 4.52
CA ASP A 4 10.44 20.85 5.25
C ASP A 4 8.97 21.29 5.14
N TYR A 5 8.63 22.16 4.20
CA TYR A 5 7.21 22.42 3.94
C TYR A 5 6.59 21.19 3.30
N GLU A 6 5.69 20.53 4.05
CA GLU A 6 4.91 19.41 3.54
C GLU A 6 3.85 19.94 2.56
N HIS A 7 4.08 19.77 1.26
CA HIS A 7 3.16 20.19 0.20
C HIS A 7 1.97 19.23 0.07
N PHE A 8 2.17 17.95 0.46
CA PHE A 8 1.14 16.93 0.34
C PHE A 8 1.41 15.78 1.30
N ARG A 9 0.32 15.26 1.89
CA ARG A 9 0.35 14.03 2.68
C ARG A 9 -0.93 13.26 2.49
N GLU A 10 -0.78 11.98 2.19
CA GLU A 10 -1.89 11.04 2.07
C GLU A 10 -1.52 9.71 2.73
N VAL A 11 -2.45 9.14 3.48
CA VAL A 11 -2.35 7.79 4.03
C VAL A 11 -3.54 7.00 3.53
N GLN A 12 -3.27 5.94 2.80
CA GLN A 12 -4.28 5.04 2.24
C GLN A 12 -4.18 3.69 2.94
N TYR A 13 -5.28 3.22 3.53
CA TYR A 13 -5.38 1.91 4.13
C TYR A 13 -6.00 0.92 3.15
N LEU A 14 -5.52 -0.32 3.16
CA LEU A 14 -6.07 -1.39 2.34
C LEU A 14 -7.38 -1.89 2.96
N ARG A 15 -8.48 -1.18 2.69
CA ARG A 15 -9.81 -1.45 3.26
C ARG A 15 -10.88 -1.68 2.19
N THR A 16 -10.52 -2.33 1.09
CA THR A 16 -11.48 -2.73 0.07
C THR A 16 -12.31 -3.92 0.57
N TRP A 17 -13.58 -4.02 0.20
CA TRP A 17 -14.52 -5.04 0.68
C TRP A 17 -14.01 -6.49 0.48
N TRP A 18 -13.40 -6.78 -0.68
CA TRP A 18 -12.83 -8.10 -0.96
C TRP A 18 -11.65 -8.45 -0.02
N TYR A 19 -10.93 -7.44 0.44
CA TYR A 19 -9.83 -7.60 1.36
C TYR A 19 -10.32 -7.91 2.79
N VAL A 20 -11.45 -7.30 3.16
CA VAL A 20 -12.15 -7.63 4.40
C VAL A 20 -12.65 -9.06 4.36
N LEU A 21 -13.21 -9.51 3.23
CA LEU A 21 -13.61 -10.91 3.05
C LEU A 21 -12.42 -11.87 3.11
N LEU A 22 -11.28 -11.53 2.50
CA LEU A 22 -10.05 -12.32 2.58
C LEU A 22 -9.57 -12.50 4.03
N ALA A 23 -9.83 -11.53 4.90
CA ALA A 23 -9.51 -11.62 6.31
C ALA A 23 -10.56 -12.40 7.11
N LEU A 24 -11.84 -12.11 6.89
CA LEU A 24 -12.93 -12.64 7.70
C LEU A 24 -13.29 -14.09 7.38
N LEU A 25 -13.18 -14.53 6.12
CA LEU A 25 -13.54 -15.90 5.77
C LEU A 25 -12.65 -16.95 6.46
N PRO A 26 -11.30 -16.90 6.35
CA PRO A 26 -10.45 -17.84 7.07
C PRO A 26 -10.60 -17.74 8.59
N ALA A 27 -10.69 -16.51 9.12
CA ALA A 27 -10.90 -16.31 10.54
C ALA A 27 -12.21 -16.95 11.01
N GLY A 28 -13.31 -16.72 10.28
CA GLY A 28 -14.62 -17.31 10.60
C GLY A 28 -14.61 -18.83 10.62
N LEU A 29 -13.95 -19.45 9.63
CA LEU A 29 -13.80 -20.91 9.59
C LEU A 29 -13.01 -21.45 10.80
N ILE A 30 -11.95 -20.76 11.19
CA ILE A 30 -11.13 -21.14 12.33
C ILE A 30 -11.89 -20.93 13.65
N TYR A 31 -12.62 -19.82 13.79
CA TYR A 31 -13.48 -19.61 14.95
C TYR A 31 -14.55 -20.70 15.07
N TRP A 32 -15.18 -21.06 13.96
CA TRP A 32 -16.15 -22.15 13.93
C TRP A 32 -15.52 -23.48 14.39
N GLY A 33 -14.37 -23.86 13.81
CA GLY A 33 -13.67 -25.07 14.20
C GLY A 33 -13.19 -25.07 15.66
N ALA A 34 -12.72 -23.92 16.15
CA ALA A 34 -12.32 -23.75 17.53
C ALA A 34 -13.50 -23.89 18.50
N ILE A 35 -14.66 -23.35 18.17
CA ILE A 35 -15.89 -23.52 18.98
C ILE A 35 -16.29 -24.99 19.02
N GLN A 36 -16.33 -25.68 17.89
CA GLN A 36 -16.66 -27.11 17.86
C GLN A 36 -15.68 -27.96 18.69
N GLN A 37 -14.37 -27.81 18.42
CA GLN A 37 -13.38 -28.69 19.01
C GLN A 37 -13.04 -28.33 20.46
N LEU A 38 -12.82 -27.02 20.75
CA LEU A 38 -12.34 -26.62 22.08
C LEU A 38 -13.45 -26.36 23.08
N TYR A 39 -14.66 -26.00 22.63
CA TYR A 39 -15.77 -25.71 23.54
C TYR A 39 -16.75 -26.90 23.63
N PHE A 40 -17.16 -27.49 22.50
CA PHE A 40 -18.06 -28.65 22.51
C PHE A 40 -17.35 -29.99 22.62
N GLY A 41 -16.03 -30.06 22.44
CA GLY A 41 -15.25 -31.29 22.44
C GLY A 41 -15.48 -32.18 21.22
N GLU A 42 -16.14 -31.67 20.17
CA GLU A 42 -16.41 -32.40 18.93
C GLU A 42 -15.26 -32.21 17.93
N PRO A 43 -14.60 -33.28 17.47
CA PRO A 43 -13.51 -33.20 16.53
C PRO A 43 -13.93 -32.44 15.24
N TRP A 44 -13.16 -31.40 14.84
CA TRP A 44 -13.45 -30.61 13.66
C TRP A 44 -12.80 -31.19 12.40
N GLY A 45 -13.64 -31.58 11.42
CA GLY A 45 -13.22 -32.11 10.12
C GLY A 45 -12.94 -33.61 10.11
N ASN A 46 -12.55 -34.13 8.95
CA ASN A 46 -12.34 -35.56 8.71
C ASN A 46 -11.04 -36.12 9.31
N ASN A 47 -10.07 -35.24 9.55
CA ASN A 47 -8.80 -35.57 10.20
C ASN A 47 -8.46 -34.47 11.21
N PRO A 48 -9.07 -34.51 12.39
CA PRO A 48 -8.94 -33.45 13.38
C PRO A 48 -7.50 -33.36 13.91
N GLY A 49 -6.98 -32.14 13.96
CA GLY A 49 -5.73 -31.86 14.62
C GLY A 49 -5.88 -31.86 16.14
N SER A 50 -4.74 -31.79 16.85
CA SER A 50 -4.77 -31.66 18.30
C SER A 50 -5.34 -30.29 18.72
N ASP A 51 -5.85 -30.22 19.97
CA ASP A 51 -6.34 -28.96 20.56
C ASP A 51 -5.25 -27.86 20.56
N GLY A 52 -3.99 -28.25 20.77
CA GLY A 52 -2.86 -27.34 20.68
C GLY A 52 -2.70 -26.73 19.29
N LEU A 53 -2.90 -27.50 18.22
CA LEU A 53 -2.91 -26.98 16.85
C LEU A 53 -4.09 -26.04 16.63
N MET A 54 -5.27 -26.37 17.15
CA MET A 54 -6.44 -25.50 17.03
C MET A 54 -6.24 -24.16 17.74
N TRP A 55 -5.65 -24.16 18.94
CA TRP A 55 -5.26 -22.93 19.63
C TRP A 55 -4.25 -22.10 18.83
N PHE A 56 -3.24 -22.75 18.25
CA PHE A 56 -2.27 -22.08 17.40
C PHE A 56 -2.94 -21.41 16.18
N LEU A 57 -3.81 -22.13 15.47
CA LEU A 57 -4.55 -21.61 14.32
C LEU A 57 -5.45 -20.45 14.72
N LEU A 58 -6.15 -20.52 15.85
CA LEU A 58 -7.01 -19.47 16.35
C LEU A 58 -6.22 -18.19 16.65
N VAL A 59 -5.08 -18.31 17.32
CA VAL A 59 -4.24 -17.14 17.62
C VAL A 59 -3.64 -16.56 16.36
N VAL A 60 -3.05 -17.38 15.49
CA VAL A 60 -2.34 -16.89 14.30
C VAL A 60 -3.31 -16.35 13.26
N PHE A 61 -4.32 -17.11 12.87
CA PHE A 61 -5.21 -16.75 11.76
C PHE A 61 -6.53 -16.13 12.21
N GLY A 62 -6.97 -16.42 13.43
CA GLY A 62 -8.16 -15.79 13.99
C GLY A 62 -7.89 -14.39 14.56
N ILE A 63 -6.69 -14.14 15.10
CA ILE A 63 -6.37 -12.88 15.78
C ILE A 63 -5.25 -12.12 15.07
N LEU A 64 -4.04 -12.70 15.01
CA LEU A 64 -2.85 -11.97 14.55
C LEU A 64 -2.93 -11.60 13.06
N PHE A 65 -3.42 -12.50 12.22
CA PHE A 65 -3.52 -12.27 10.79
C PHE A 65 -4.52 -11.15 10.44
N PRO A 66 -5.77 -11.12 10.94
CA PRO A 66 -6.65 -9.97 10.74
C PRO A 66 -6.05 -8.66 11.26
N LEU A 67 -5.43 -8.65 12.43
CA LEU A 67 -4.76 -7.46 12.97
C LEU A 67 -3.62 -7.00 12.08
N PHE A 68 -2.79 -7.93 11.59
CA PHE A 68 -1.73 -7.62 10.63
C PHE A 68 -2.29 -6.95 9.37
N LEU A 69 -3.39 -7.49 8.81
CA LEU A 69 -4.01 -6.92 7.63
C LEU A 69 -4.48 -5.47 7.85
N LEU A 70 -4.97 -5.13 9.03
CA LEU A 70 -5.39 -3.77 9.38
C LEU A 70 -4.22 -2.77 9.44
N THR A 71 -2.98 -3.24 9.61
CA THR A 71 -1.80 -2.38 9.64
C THR A 71 -1.35 -1.94 8.25
N ILE A 72 -1.78 -2.64 7.19
CA ILE A 72 -1.31 -2.37 5.82
C ILE A 72 -1.82 -1.02 5.35
N ASN A 73 -0.86 -0.14 5.05
CA ASN A 73 -1.14 1.18 4.53
C ASN A 73 -0.04 1.68 3.58
N MET A 74 -0.40 2.59 2.70
CA MET A 74 0.52 3.35 1.87
C MET A 74 0.51 4.81 2.30
N ARG A 75 1.68 5.36 2.56
CA ARG A 75 1.87 6.77 2.86
C ARG A 75 2.62 7.43 1.73
N THR A 76 2.05 8.49 1.19
CA THR A 76 2.68 9.37 0.20
C THR A 76 2.85 10.75 0.82
N THR A 77 4.07 11.29 0.77
CA THR A 77 4.35 12.67 1.19
C THR A 77 5.19 13.38 0.14
N VAL A 78 4.93 14.65 -0.05
CA VAL A 78 5.74 15.53 -0.90
C VAL A 78 6.24 16.68 -0.05
N THR A 79 7.56 16.71 0.11
CA THR A 79 8.32 17.79 0.75
C THR A 79 9.36 18.30 -0.26
N GLY A 80 10.63 18.33 0.05
CA GLY A 80 11.72 18.49 -0.93
C GLY A 80 11.92 17.28 -1.85
N THR A 81 11.25 16.16 -1.59
CA THR A 81 11.22 14.92 -2.38
C THR A 81 9.84 14.30 -2.33
N VAL A 82 9.50 13.48 -3.32
CA VAL A 82 8.32 12.62 -3.26
C VAL A 82 8.70 11.33 -2.54
N ASN A 83 8.03 11.04 -1.42
CA ASN A 83 8.29 9.86 -0.62
C ASN A 83 7.08 8.95 -0.64
N VAL A 84 7.29 7.67 -0.96
CA VAL A 84 6.27 6.64 -0.93
C VAL A 84 6.73 5.52 -0.01
N ARG A 85 5.92 5.16 0.97
CA ARG A 85 6.16 4.04 1.88
C ARG A 85 4.94 3.14 1.94
N PHE A 86 5.17 1.86 1.78
CA PHE A 86 4.14 0.83 1.87
C PHE A 86 4.42 -0.03 3.12
N PHE A 87 3.70 0.24 4.19
CA PHE A 87 3.89 -0.49 5.45
C PHE A 87 3.04 -1.76 5.48
N PRO A 88 3.56 -2.91 6.01
CA PRO A 88 4.89 -3.11 6.59
C PRO A 88 5.96 -3.55 5.57
N PHE A 89 5.64 -3.67 4.29
CA PHE A 89 6.50 -4.28 3.25
C PHE A 89 7.74 -3.45 2.89
N MET A 90 7.72 -2.15 3.20
CA MET A 90 8.86 -1.26 2.99
C MET A 90 9.34 -0.68 4.31
N SER A 91 10.53 -1.09 4.77
CA SER A 91 11.17 -0.53 5.95
C SER A 91 11.57 0.94 5.76
N LYS A 92 12.03 1.29 4.55
CA LYS A 92 12.41 2.66 4.16
C LYS A 92 11.50 3.17 3.05
N PRO A 93 11.13 4.47 3.06
CA PRO A 93 10.37 5.05 1.95
C PRO A 93 11.22 5.08 0.68
N ARG A 94 10.59 4.86 -0.48
CA ARG A 94 11.18 5.22 -1.76
C ARG A 94 11.15 6.74 -1.88
N ARG A 95 12.30 7.33 -2.07
CA ARG A 95 12.47 8.76 -2.29
C ARG A 95 12.69 9.03 -3.77
N ILE A 96 12.00 10.01 -4.31
CA ILE A 96 12.14 10.48 -5.68
C ILE A 96 12.50 11.95 -5.60
N GLY A 97 13.72 12.25 -6.00
CA GLY A 97 14.24 13.61 -6.04
C GLY A 97 13.64 14.41 -7.21
N ARG A 98 13.55 15.72 -7.07
CA ARG A 98 13.09 16.60 -8.16
C ARG A 98 13.91 16.48 -9.42
N ASN A 99 15.24 16.29 -9.30
CA ASN A 99 16.17 16.20 -10.42
C ASN A 99 16.03 14.87 -11.19
N ASP A 100 15.40 13.86 -10.60
CA ASP A 100 15.17 12.57 -11.23
C ASP A 100 13.94 12.61 -12.14
N ILE A 101 13.03 13.59 -11.94
CA ILE A 101 11.74 13.68 -12.61
C ILE A 101 11.89 14.39 -13.95
N VAL A 102 11.60 13.71 -15.05
CA VAL A 102 11.55 14.30 -16.40
C VAL A 102 10.14 14.79 -16.73
N THR A 103 9.15 13.91 -16.55
CA THR A 103 7.74 14.28 -16.74
C THR A 103 6.87 13.61 -15.67
N TYR A 104 5.71 14.19 -15.42
CA TYR A 104 4.71 13.61 -14.54
C TYR A 104 3.32 14.03 -15.00
N SER A 105 2.35 13.15 -14.82
CA SER A 105 0.96 13.38 -15.25
C SER A 105 -0.02 12.64 -14.38
N VAL A 106 -1.21 13.21 -14.21
CA VAL A 106 -2.35 12.50 -13.67
C VAL A 106 -2.81 11.47 -14.70
N VAL A 107 -2.98 10.24 -14.28
CA VAL A 107 -3.41 9.13 -15.15
C VAL A 107 -4.53 8.33 -14.53
N THR A 108 -5.40 7.81 -15.38
CA THR A 108 -6.31 6.72 -15.04
C THR A 108 -5.67 5.41 -15.49
N TYR A 109 -5.71 4.41 -14.67
CA TYR A 109 -5.11 3.10 -14.92
C TYR A 109 -6.03 1.98 -14.44
N SER A 110 -5.82 0.76 -14.93
CA SER A 110 -6.47 -0.43 -14.41
C SER A 110 -5.49 -1.20 -13.51
N PRO A 111 -5.75 -1.26 -12.18
CA PRO A 111 -4.84 -1.97 -11.28
C PRO A 111 -4.59 -3.42 -11.68
N ILE A 112 -5.62 -4.13 -12.13
CA ILE A 112 -5.54 -5.55 -12.46
C ILE A 112 -4.84 -5.77 -13.80
N THR A 113 -5.30 -5.11 -14.87
CA THR A 113 -4.79 -5.34 -16.22
C THR A 113 -3.41 -4.76 -16.45
N ASP A 114 -3.13 -3.55 -15.89
CA ASP A 114 -1.87 -2.85 -16.15
C ASP A 114 -0.74 -3.31 -15.21
N TYR A 115 -1.10 -3.75 -13.97
CA TYR A 115 -0.12 -4.04 -12.92
C TYR A 115 -0.33 -5.38 -12.20
N GLY A 116 -1.37 -6.15 -12.53
CA GLY A 116 -1.67 -7.43 -11.88
C GLY A 116 -2.23 -7.27 -10.46
N GLY A 117 -2.84 -6.14 -10.13
CA GLY A 117 -3.51 -5.88 -8.85
C GLY A 117 -3.00 -4.68 -8.07
N TRP A 118 -3.39 -4.62 -6.80
CA TRP A 118 -2.98 -3.57 -5.87
C TRP A 118 -1.74 -3.96 -5.09
N GLY A 119 -1.06 -2.97 -4.49
CA GLY A 119 0.14 -3.14 -3.68
C GLY A 119 1.37 -2.51 -4.31
N ILE A 120 2.52 -3.17 -4.14
CA ILE A 120 3.78 -2.87 -4.81
C ILE A 120 3.86 -3.79 -6.02
N LYS A 121 3.66 -3.27 -7.21
CA LYS A 121 3.49 -4.05 -8.43
C LYS A 121 4.39 -3.57 -9.55
N GLY A 122 4.46 -4.36 -10.63
CA GLY A 122 5.26 -4.06 -11.81
C GLY A 122 6.73 -4.47 -11.69
N THR A 123 7.54 -4.01 -12.64
CA THR A 123 8.96 -4.33 -12.80
C THR A 123 9.86 -3.24 -12.25
N SER A 124 11.18 -3.38 -12.40
CA SER A 124 12.13 -2.30 -12.11
C SER A 124 11.95 -1.09 -13.01
N MET A 125 11.50 -1.30 -14.26
CA MET A 125 11.27 -0.23 -15.25
C MET A 125 9.89 0.44 -15.09
N HIS A 126 8.87 -0.31 -14.71
CA HIS A 126 7.49 0.19 -14.59
C HIS A 126 6.89 -0.26 -13.27
N ARG A 127 7.10 0.53 -12.21
CA ARG A 127 6.64 0.20 -10.86
C ARG A 127 5.39 0.97 -10.49
N ALA A 128 4.46 0.29 -9.84
CA ALA A 128 3.28 0.91 -9.26
C ALA A 128 3.22 0.72 -7.75
N TYR A 129 2.82 1.76 -7.07
CA TYR A 129 2.44 1.77 -5.66
C TYR A 129 0.98 2.20 -5.60
N ASN A 130 0.08 1.29 -5.28
CA ASN A 130 -1.34 1.59 -5.22
C ASN A 130 -2.02 0.73 -4.14
N VAL A 131 -3.06 1.26 -3.52
CA VAL A 131 -3.84 0.57 -2.49
C VAL A 131 -5.28 0.45 -2.92
N TYR A 132 -5.82 1.53 -3.49
CA TYR A 132 -7.23 1.63 -3.86
C TYR A 132 -7.41 2.60 -5.04
N GLY A 133 -8.49 2.41 -5.79
CA GLY A 133 -8.85 3.31 -6.90
C GLY A 133 -8.16 2.97 -8.21
N LYS A 134 -8.37 3.86 -9.19
CA LYS A 134 -7.91 3.72 -10.58
C LYS A 134 -7.21 4.98 -11.09
N ARG A 135 -6.90 5.94 -10.21
CA ARG A 135 -6.25 7.21 -10.56
C ARG A 135 -4.99 7.42 -9.74
N GLY A 136 -4.06 8.15 -10.29
CA GLY A 136 -2.79 8.44 -9.62
C GLY A 136 -1.92 9.35 -10.46
N VAL A 137 -0.69 9.55 -10.01
CA VAL A 137 0.33 10.32 -10.76
C VAL A 137 1.39 9.34 -11.25
N ARG A 138 1.65 9.36 -12.57
CA ARG A 138 2.77 8.65 -13.18
C ARG A 138 3.94 9.61 -13.32
N ILE A 139 5.08 9.20 -12.81
CA ILE A 139 6.35 9.92 -12.88
C ILE A 139 7.26 9.15 -13.83
N THR A 140 7.88 9.84 -14.78
CA THR A 140 8.83 9.29 -15.75
C THR A 140 10.22 9.83 -15.46
N PHE A 141 11.21 8.97 -15.48
CA PHE A 141 12.61 9.27 -15.25
C PHE A 141 13.41 9.36 -16.55
N ALA A 142 14.62 9.93 -16.49
CA ALA A 142 15.49 10.13 -17.66
C ALA A 142 15.88 8.81 -18.38
N ASN A 143 15.92 7.70 -17.66
CA ASN A 143 16.19 6.38 -18.21
C ASN A 143 14.95 5.69 -18.84
N GLY A 144 13.84 6.40 -18.97
CA GLY A 144 12.57 5.89 -19.49
C GLY A 144 11.76 5.04 -18.50
N SER A 145 12.29 4.77 -17.29
CA SER A 145 11.52 4.07 -16.27
C SER A 145 10.38 4.93 -15.73
N THR A 146 9.35 4.27 -15.19
CA THR A 146 8.18 4.97 -14.65
C THR A 146 7.82 4.48 -13.27
N VAL A 147 7.28 5.38 -12.46
CA VAL A 147 6.65 5.06 -11.18
C VAL A 147 5.23 5.63 -11.18
N LEU A 148 4.26 4.77 -10.96
CA LEU A 148 2.88 5.16 -10.69
C LEU A 148 2.65 5.22 -9.18
N ILE A 149 2.10 6.33 -8.72
CA ILE A 149 1.65 6.52 -7.34
C ILE A 149 0.14 6.68 -7.38
N GLY A 150 -0.58 5.63 -6.94
CA GLY A 150 -2.03 5.69 -6.79
C GLY A 150 -2.41 6.70 -5.70
N SER A 151 -3.42 7.51 -5.96
CA SER A 151 -3.88 8.53 -5.03
C SER A 151 -5.39 8.71 -5.13
N GLN A 152 -6.03 9.00 -4.00
CA GLN A 152 -7.43 9.42 -3.95
C GLN A 152 -7.58 10.92 -4.27
N ARG A 153 -6.45 11.67 -4.21
CA ARG A 153 -6.35 13.09 -4.49
C ARG A 153 -5.25 13.36 -5.52
N PRO A 154 -5.34 12.77 -6.74
CA PRO A 154 -4.25 12.79 -7.71
C PRO A 154 -3.92 14.20 -8.23
N GLU A 155 -4.90 15.11 -8.29
CA GLU A 155 -4.71 16.52 -8.68
C GLU A 155 -3.91 17.28 -7.64
N GLU A 156 -4.19 17.07 -6.36
CA GLU A 156 -3.44 17.68 -5.27
C GLU A 156 -2.00 17.14 -5.22
N LEU A 157 -1.83 15.84 -5.43
CA LEU A 157 -0.50 15.23 -5.53
C LEU A 157 0.29 15.82 -6.71
N TYR A 158 -0.34 15.98 -7.88
CA TYR A 158 0.25 16.60 -9.04
C TYR A 158 0.69 18.05 -8.74
N THR A 159 -0.19 18.83 -8.12
CA THR A 159 0.08 20.23 -7.76
C THR A 159 1.24 20.32 -6.76
N ALA A 160 1.30 19.42 -5.78
CA ALA A 160 2.38 19.37 -4.81
C ALA A 160 3.73 19.02 -5.45
N ILE A 161 3.75 18.08 -6.41
CA ILE A 161 4.97 17.76 -7.19
C ILE A 161 5.41 18.98 -8.00
N THR A 162 4.46 19.69 -8.61
CA THR A 162 4.74 20.92 -9.36
C THR A 162 5.36 22.00 -8.46
N ALA A 163 4.80 22.19 -7.26
CA ALA A 163 5.33 23.14 -6.27
C ALA A 163 6.76 22.78 -5.86
N MET A 164 6.99 21.49 -5.53
CA MET A 164 8.30 20.97 -5.17
C MET A 164 9.37 21.25 -6.25
N ILE A 165 9.04 21.03 -7.53
CA ILE A 165 9.96 21.26 -8.65
C ILE A 165 10.25 22.76 -8.80
N ARG A 166 9.23 23.62 -8.75
CA ARG A 166 9.37 25.09 -8.89
C ARG A 166 10.20 25.71 -7.79
N THR A 167 9.97 25.33 -6.54
CA THR A 167 10.71 25.85 -5.37
C THR A 167 12.20 25.56 -5.47
N GLY A 168 12.58 24.45 -6.10
CA GLY A 168 13.99 24.11 -6.32
C GLY A 168 14.66 24.88 -7.44
N THR A 169 13.93 25.29 -8.46
CA THR A 169 14.47 26.06 -9.60
C THR A 169 14.77 27.51 -9.18
N ALA A 170 14.00 28.06 -8.26
CA ALA A 170 14.20 29.45 -7.76
C ALA A 170 15.51 29.65 -6.95
N ARG A 171 16.16 28.57 -6.52
CA ARG A 171 17.45 28.66 -5.76
C ARG A 171 18.71 28.58 -6.61
N VAL A 172 18.60 28.38 -7.91
CA VAL A 172 19.77 28.28 -8.83
C VAL A 172 20.12 29.64 -9.47
N VAL A 173 19.35 30.69 -9.19
CA VAL A 173 19.60 32.04 -9.73
C VAL A 173 20.08 32.96 -8.60
N LEU A 174 21.29 32.72 -8.12
CA LEU A 174 22.12 33.68 -7.35
C LEU A 174 23.59 33.41 -7.65
#